data_8a967cf3f145dd3f86c04192bf3f7b6f
#
_entry.id   8a967cf3f145dd3f86c04192bf3f7b6f
#
_cell.length_a   1.000
_cell.length_b   1.000
_cell.length_c   1.000
_cell.angle_alpha   90.00
_cell.angle_beta   90.00
_cell.angle_gamma   90.00
#
_symmetry.space_group_name_H-M   'P 1'
#
loop_
_entity.id
_entity.type
_entity.pdbx_description
1 polymer ?
#
loop_
_entity_poly.entity_id
_entity_poly.type
_entity_poly.pdbx_seq_one_letter_code
_entity_poly.pdbx_strand_id
1 'polypeptide(L)'
;MRWLFLLLGSVALAQTVATPGWVRLVPPVVKDTAAYLTLENRGKTPLRLVGAETEVAERVSFHQNNREHRGGQVVLGMRPLPYLDIPPGGRVEFRPGKYHLMLEGLKRPLKAGEKVALVLRFQDGSKLKVILPVEMR
;
A
#
# COMPACT_ATOMS: atom_id res chain seq x y z
N MET A 1 30.42 18.12 -5.69
CA MET A 1 30.42 16.77 -6.25
C MET A 1 29.98 15.70 -5.25
N ARG A 2 30.49 15.75 -4.02
CA ARG A 2 30.14 14.75 -3.02
C ARG A 2 28.67 14.67 -2.68
N TRP A 3 27.98 15.77 -2.71
CA TRP A 3 26.56 15.82 -2.41
C TRP A 3 25.69 15.09 -3.44
N LEU A 4 26.24 14.72 -4.61
CA LEU A 4 25.52 13.90 -5.59
C LEU A 4 25.19 12.51 -5.04
N PHE A 5 26.04 11.97 -4.16
CA PHE A 5 25.78 10.65 -3.58
C PHE A 5 24.56 10.68 -2.68
N LEU A 6 24.28 11.80 -2.04
CA LEU A 6 23.09 11.93 -1.20
C LEU A 6 21.81 11.85 -2.01
N LEU A 7 21.85 12.35 -3.25
CA LEU A 7 20.68 12.30 -4.12
C LEU A 7 20.41 10.89 -4.62
N LEU A 8 21.45 10.09 -4.84
CA LEU A 8 21.30 8.71 -5.34
C LEU A 8 20.50 7.84 -4.38
N GLY A 9 20.68 8.03 -3.07
CA GLY A 9 19.97 7.24 -2.07
C GLY A 9 18.48 7.55 -1.97
N SER A 10 18.00 8.58 -2.67
CA SER A 10 16.60 9.03 -2.58
C SER A 10 15.86 8.98 -3.91
N VAL A 11 16.37 8.23 -4.89
CA VAL A 11 15.78 8.22 -6.24
C VAL A 11 14.31 7.79 -6.22
N ALA A 12 13.98 6.71 -5.51
CA ALA A 12 12.61 6.23 -5.47
C ALA A 12 11.67 7.25 -4.80
N LEU A 13 12.12 7.92 -3.74
CA LEU A 13 11.31 8.96 -3.09
C LEU A 13 11.10 10.16 -4.01
N ALA A 14 12.14 10.55 -4.76
CA ALA A 14 12.04 11.68 -5.68
C ALA A 14 11.11 11.41 -6.84
N GLN A 15 10.99 10.15 -7.28
CA GLN A 15 10.17 9.80 -8.43
C GLN A 15 8.80 9.24 -8.05
N THR A 16 8.55 8.97 -6.78
CA THR A 16 7.28 8.41 -6.33
C THR A 16 6.41 9.49 -5.71
N VAL A 17 5.18 9.59 -6.21
CA VAL A 17 4.17 10.48 -5.65
C VAL A 17 3.06 9.62 -5.07
N ALA A 18 2.75 9.84 -3.81
CA ALA A 18 1.64 9.17 -3.13
C ALA A 18 0.48 10.15 -3.01
N THR A 19 -0.69 9.76 -3.50
CA THR A 19 -1.93 10.46 -3.22
C THR A 19 -2.56 9.75 -2.03
N PRO A 20 -2.61 10.37 -0.86
CA PRO A 20 -3.14 9.72 0.33
C PRO A 20 -4.61 9.36 0.16
N GLY A 21 -4.96 8.20 0.71
CA GLY A 21 -6.32 7.72 0.73
C GLY A 21 -6.80 7.59 2.16
N TRP A 22 -7.09 6.36 2.59
CA TRP A 22 -7.72 6.14 3.89
C TRP A 22 -7.51 4.71 4.35
N VAL A 23 -7.68 4.52 5.67
CA VAL A 23 -7.72 3.20 6.29
C VAL A 23 -9.18 2.94 6.67
N ARG A 24 -9.67 1.76 6.33
CA ARG A 24 -11.07 1.43 6.63
C ARG A 24 -11.27 1.22 8.12
N LEU A 25 -12.26 1.91 8.67
CA LEU A 25 -12.70 1.68 10.03
C LEU A 25 -13.43 0.34 10.11
N VAL A 26 -13.06 -0.49 11.07
CA VAL A 26 -13.71 -1.79 11.32
C VAL A 26 -14.14 -1.87 12.78
N PRO A 27 -15.12 -2.74 13.11
CA PRO A 27 -15.50 -2.93 14.51
C PRO A 27 -14.33 -3.39 15.38
N PRO A 28 -14.34 -3.08 16.68
CA PRO A 28 -13.21 -3.40 17.57
C PRO A 28 -12.80 -4.87 17.62
N VAL A 29 -13.72 -5.79 17.35
CA VAL A 29 -13.44 -7.23 17.38
C VAL A 29 -12.75 -7.71 16.11
N VAL A 30 -12.75 -6.92 15.04
CA VAL A 30 -12.13 -7.27 13.77
C VAL A 30 -10.65 -6.92 13.83
N LYS A 31 -9.81 -7.90 13.50
CA LYS A 31 -8.34 -7.75 13.63
C LYS A 31 -7.63 -7.40 12.33
N ASP A 32 -8.34 -7.37 11.23
CA ASP A 32 -7.75 -7.03 9.92
C ASP A 32 -8.55 -5.91 9.28
N THR A 33 -7.85 -5.03 8.57
CA THR A 33 -8.50 -3.98 7.81
C THR A 33 -7.69 -3.69 6.55
N ALA A 34 -8.19 -2.81 5.71
CA ALA A 34 -7.55 -2.45 4.46
C ALA A 34 -7.20 -0.97 4.44
N ALA A 35 -6.12 -0.65 3.74
CA ALA A 35 -5.70 0.71 3.47
C ALA A 35 -5.66 0.95 1.96
N TYR A 36 -5.97 2.17 1.56
CA TYR A 36 -6.08 2.56 0.17
C TYR A 36 -5.32 3.86 -0.08
N LEU A 37 -4.61 3.91 -1.19
CA LEU A 37 -3.91 5.10 -1.66
C LEU A 37 -3.51 4.85 -3.12
N THR A 38 -3.00 5.88 -3.78
CA THR A 38 -2.48 5.76 -5.13
C THR A 38 -1.00 6.10 -5.12
N LEU A 39 -0.19 5.26 -5.76
CA LEU A 39 1.24 5.49 -5.97
C LEU A 39 1.49 5.72 -7.44
N GLU A 40 2.19 6.79 -7.77
CA GLU A 40 2.53 7.15 -9.13
C GLU A 40 4.05 7.20 -9.28
N ASN A 41 4.57 6.58 -10.33
CA ASN A 41 5.98 6.63 -10.67
C ASN A 41 6.20 7.68 -11.74
N ARG A 42 6.73 8.82 -11.36
CA ARG A 42 7.04 9.93 -12.27
C ARG A 42 8.46 9.91 -12.79
N GLY A 43 9.23 8.91 -12.41
CA GLY A 43 10.59 8.76 -12.88
C GLY A 43 10.68 8.03 -14.20
N LYS A 44 11.90 7.73 -14.61
CA LYS A 44 12.20 7.05 -15.86
C LYS A 44 12.59 5.58 -15.69
N THR A 45 12.68 5.12 -14.45
CA THR A 45 13.01 3.74 -14.15
C THR A 45 11.85 3.06 -13.42
N PRO A 46 11.68 1.73 -13.59
CA PRO A 46 10.64 1.02 -12.88
C PRO A 46 10.88 1.04 -11.36
N LEU A 47 9.79 1.00 -10.60
CA LEU A 47 9.83 0.86 -9.16
C LEU A 47 9.21 -0.48 -8.77
N ARG A 48 9.77 -1.14 -7.77
CA ARG A 48 9.17 -2.33 -7.21
C ARG A 48 8.89 -2.11 -5.73
N LEU A 49 7.60 -2.14 -5.39
CA LEU A 49 7.14 -2.06 -4.00
C LEU A 49 7.24 -3.47 -3.42
N VAL A 50 8.07 -3.65 -2.40
CA VAL A 50 8.37 -4.99 -1.86
C VAL A 50 7.84 -5.22 -0.47
N GLY A 51 7.34 -4.19 0.19
CA GLY A 51 6.78 -4.36 1.52
C GLY A 51 6.23 -3.07 2.07
N ALA A 52 5.53 -3.21 3.19
CA ALA A 52 5.02 -2.08 3.93
C ALA A 52 4.92 -2.47 5.39
N GLU A 53 4.93 -1.47 6.27
CA GLU A 53 4.83 -1.70 7.70
C GLU A 53 4.11 -0.55 8.38
N THR A 54 3.53 -0.84 9.53
CA THR A 54 2.84 0.15 10.36
C THR A 54 2.95 -0.28 11.81
N GLU A 55 2.86 0.69 12.71
CA GLU A 55 2.89 0.39 14.14
C GLU A 55 1.57 -0.16 14.66
N VAL A 56 0.47 0.02 13.95
CA VAL A 56 -0.85 -0.38 14.43
C VAL A 56 -1.23 -1.82 14.09
N ALA A 57 -0.44 -2.51 13.26
CA ALA A 57 -0.71 -3.89 12.88
C ALA A 57 0.57 -4.71 12.89
N GLU A 58 0.43 -6.01 13.00
CA GLU A 58 1.58 -6.90 13.03
C GLU A 58 2.25 -7.02 11.65
N ARG A 59 1.46 -6.95 10.57
CA ARG A 59 2.03 -7.02 9.24
C ARG A 59 1.11 -6.35 8.23
N VAL A 60 1.71 -5.93 7.12
CA VAL A 60 0.98 -5.37 5.97
C VAL A 60 1.32 -6.24 4.77
N SER A 61 0.30 -6.65 4.04
CA SER A 61 0.46 -7.46 2.83
C SER A 61 -0.28 -6.82 1.67
N PHE A 62 0.09 -7.23 0.46
CA PHE A 62 -0.54 -6.72 -0.77
C PHE A 62 -1.48 -7.78 -1.32
N HIS A 63 -2.68 -7.38 -1.68
CA HIS A 63 -3.67 -8.27 -2.25
C HIS A 63 -4.31 -7.66 -3.49
N GLN A 64 -4.76 -8.52 -4.37
CA GLN A 64 -5.50 -8.15 -5.56
C GLN A 64 -6.81 -8.92 -5.56
N ASN A 65 -7.92 -8.21 -5.80
CA ASN A 65 -9.19 -8.89 -6.01
C ASN A 65 -9.16 -9.62 -7.34
N ASN A 66 -9.70 -10.83 -7.37
CA ASN A 66 -9.79 -11.59 -8.60
C ASN A 66 -11.19 -12.15 -8.80
N ARG A 67 -11.51 -12.48 -10.04
CA ARG A 67 -12.72 -13.18 -10.42
C ARG A 67 -12.33 -14.45 -11.14
N GLU A 68 -12.95 -15.54 -10.76
CA GLU A 68 -12.76 -16.81 -11.44
C GLU A 68 -14.12 -17.36 -11.86
N HIS A 69 -14.15 -18.02 -13.03
CA HIS A 69 -15.32 -18.71 -13.50
C HIS A 69 -15.13 -20.19 -13.24
N ARG A 70 -15.97 -20.75 -12.37
CA ARG A 70 -15.93 -22.16 -12.02
C ARG A 70 -17.33 -22.76 -12.16
N GLY A 71 -17.48 -23.73 -13.05
CA GLY A 71 -18.76 -24.40 -13.22
C GLY A 71 -19.91 -23.48 -13.55
N GLY A 72 -19.66 -22.43 -14.35
CA GLY A 72 -20.67 -21.46 -14.73
C GLY A 72 -20.93 -20.36 -13.70
N GLN A 73 -20.19 -20.37 -12.59
CA GLN A 73 -20.34 -19.38 -11.53
C GLN A 73 -19.14 -18.47 -11.48
N VAL A 74 -19.37 -17.22 -11.05
CA VAL A 74 -18.30 -16.27 -10.78
C VAL A 74 -17.92 -16.36 -9.31
N VAL A 75 -16.66 -16.69 -9.04
CA VAL A 75 -16.13 -16.74 -7.69
C VAL A 75 -15.25 -15.52 -7.47
N LEU A 76 -15.56 -14.74 -6.43
CA LEU A 76 -14.77 -13.60 -6.05
C LEU A 76 -13.79 -14.01 -4.96
N GLY A 77 -12.55 -13.59 -5.11
CA GLY A 77 -11.51 -13.89 -4.14
C GLY A 77 -10.44 -12.82 -4.08
N MET A 78 -9.46 -13.05 -3.24
CA MET A 78 -8.28 -12.20 -3.10
C MET A 78 -7.05 -13.04 -3.33
N ARG A 79 -6.08 -12.48 -4.05
CA ARG A 79 -4.81 -13.12 -4.31
C ARG A 79 -3.71 -12.31 -3.66
N PRO A 80 -2.89 -12.91 -2.79
CA PRO A 80 -1.73 -12.21 -2.23
C PRO A 80 -0.67 -12.00 -3.31
N LEU A 81 0.02 -10.87 -3.20
CA LEU A 81 1.09 -10.51 -4.12
C LEU A 81 2.36 -10.27 -3.31
N PRO A 82 3.50 -10.87 -3.72
CA PRO A 82 4.76 -10.65 -3.00
C PRO A 82 5.35 -9.26 -3.25
N TYR A 83 5.03 -8.65 -4.37
CA TYR A 83 5.49 -7.31 -4.73
C TYR A 83 4.57 -6.72 -5.79
N LEU A 84 4.74 -5.43 -6.04
CA LEU A 84 4.02 -4.71 -7.09
C LEU A 84 5.00 -3.88 -7.88
N ASP A 85 4.97 -4.01 -9.20
CA ASP A 85 5.79 -3.22 -10.11
C ASP A 85 5.01 -2.00 -10.60
N ILE A 86 5.68 -0.85 -10.57
CA ILE A 86 5.12 0.39 -11.07
C ILE A 86 6.02 0.88 -12.20
N PRO A 87 5.60 0.71 -13.46
CA PRO A 87 6.43 1.13 -14.59
C PRO A 87 6.60 2.64 -14.62
N PRO A 88 7.63 3.14 -15.34
CA PRO A 88 7.82 4.57 -15.51
C PRO A 88 6.55 5.22 -16.10
N GLY A 89 6.10 6.30 -15.47
CA GLY A 89 4.87 6.96 -15.89
C GLY A 89 3.58 6.25 -15.49
N GLY A 90 3.70 5.06 -14.85
CA GLY A 90 2.55 4.29 -14.41
C GLY A 90 2.16 4.59 -12.98
N ARG A 91 1.07 3.95 -12.55
CA ARG A 91 0.58 4.09 -11.19
C ARG A 91 -0.11 2.81 -10.74
N VAL A 92 -0.16 2.63 -9.42
CA VAL A 92 -0.91 1.56 -8.78
C VAL A 92 -1.97 2.20 -7.90
N GLU A 93 -3.22 1.82 -8.11
CA GLU A 93 -4.33 2.31 -7.32
C GLU A 93 -4.76 1.24 -6.34
N PHE A 94 -4.51 1.51 -5.05
CA PHE A 94 -5.09 0.70 -3.99
C PHE A 94 -6.44 1.30 -3.67
N ARG A 95 -7.49 0.62 -4.09
CA ARG A 95 -8.87 1.06 -3.87
C ARG A 95 -9.79 -0.15 -3.80
N PRO A 96 -10.98 0.01 -3.18
CA PRO A 96 -11.93 -1.10 -3.09
C PRO A 96 -12.19 -1.71 -4.46
N GLY A 97 -12.15 -3.05 -4.53
CA GLY A 97 -12.37 -3.78 -5.77
C GLY A 97 -11.13 -4.00 -6.63
N LYS A 98 -10.01 -3.38 -6.29
CA LYS A 98 -8.75 -3.55 -7.01
C LYS A 98 -7.66 -4.09 -6.09
N TYR A 99 -6.50 -3.41 -6.05
CA TYR A 99 -5.46 -3.73 -5.08
C TYR A 99 -5.82 -3.17 -3.72
N HIS A 100 -5.35 -3.80 -2.66
CA HIS A 100 -5.45 -3.23 -1.34
C HIS A 100 -4.27 -3.64 -0.48
N LEU A 101 -3.95 -2.76 0.44
CA LEU A 101 -2.99 -3.04 1.48
C LEU A 101 -3.78 -3.63 2.64
N MET A 102 -3.46 -4.86 3.02
CA MET A 102 -4.13 -5.51 4.13
C MET A 102 -3.30 -5.30 5.39
N LEU A 103 -3.88 -4.63 6.36
CA LEU A 103 -3.29 -4.49 7.69
C LEU A 103 -3.76 -5.67 8.52
N GLU A 104 -2.86 -6.60 8.81
CA GLU A 104 -3.20 -7.83 9.50
C GLU A 104 -2.72 -7.83 10.94
N GLY A 105 -3.58 -8.30 11.83
CA GLY A 105 -3.25 -8.37 13.24
C GLY A 105 -3.22 -6.99 13.89
N LEU A 106 -4.33 -6.26 13.83
CA LEU A 106 -4.43 -4.96 14.50
C LEU A 106 -4.12 -5.12 15.98
N LYS A 107 -3.18 -4.33 16.46
CA LYS A 107 -2.70 -4.40 17.84
C LYS A 107 -3.68 -3.73 18.82
N ARG A 108 -4.57 -2.90 18.31
CA ARG A 108 -5.60 -2.21 19.06
C ARG A 108 -6.73 -1.78 18.12
N PRO A 109 -7.90 -1.50 18.64
CA PRO A 109 -8.95 -0.91 17.81
C PRO A 109 -8.52 0.46 17.28
N LEU A 110 -8.87 0.74 16.03
CA LEU A 110 -8.63 2.04 15.42
C LEU A 110 -9.87 2.90 15.59
N LYS A 111 -9.66 4.20 15.65
CA LYS A 111 -10.74 5.17 15.85
C LYS A 111 -10.92 6.02 14.62
N ALA A 112 -12.16 6.38 14.32
CA ALA A 112 -12.47 7.29 13.22
C ALA A 112 -11.69 8.59 13.38
N GLY A 113 -11.06 9.03 12.30
CA GLY A 113 -10.28 10.27 12.29
C GLY A 113 -8.86 10.15 12.78
N GLU A 114 -8.46 9.02 13.39
CA GLU A 114 -7.06 8.89 13.78
C GLU A 114 -6.19 8.76 12.55
N LYS A 115 -4.93 9.14 12.68
CA LYS A 115 -3.95 9.09 11.60
C LYS A 115 -3.07 7.87 11.77
N VAL A 116 -2.97 7.09 10.69
CA VAL A 116 -2.13 5.89 10.67
C VAL A 116 -0.96 6.14 9.74
N ALA A 117 0.26 5.93 10.23
CA ALA A 117 1.45 6.04 9.41
C ALA A 117 1.79 4.68 8.81
N LEU A 118 2.00 4.66 7.51
CA LEU A 118 2.48 3.50 6.78
C LEU A 118 3.84 3.83 6.19
N VAL A 119 4.76 2.88 6.27
CA VAL A 119 6.06 3.00 5.61
C VAL A 119 6.10 2.00 4.48
N LEU A 120 6.20 2.50 3.25
CA LEU A 120 6.29 1.68 2.05
C LEU A 120 7.77 1.46 1.72
N ARG A 121 8.13 0.20 1.44
CA ARG A 121 9.51 -0.17 1.16
C ARG A 121 9.67 -0.59 -0.29
N PHE A 122 10.71 -0.08 -0.95
CA PHE A 122 11.01 -0.38 -2.34
C PHE A 122 12.26 -1.23 -2.45
N GLN A 123 12.38 -1.94 -3.57
CA GLN A 123 13.48 -2.87 -3.80
C GLN A 123 14.86 -2.21 -3.74
N ASP A 124 14.96 -0.94 -4.10
CA ASP A 124 16.23 -0.20 -4.04
C ASP A 124 16.64 0.21 -2.62
N GLY A 125 15.85 -0.18 -1.62
CA GLY A 125 16.12 0.14 -0.22
C GLY A 125 15.48 1.45 0.26
N SER A 126 14.88 2.22 -0.64
CA SER A 126 14.21 3.45 -0.24
C SER A 126 12.88 3.17 0.45
N LYS A 127 12.42 4.14 1.24
CA LYS A 127 11.18 4.06 2.00
C LYS A 127 10.39 5.33 1.81
N LEU A 128 9.08 5.19 1.77
CA LEU A 128 8.16 6.33 1.67
C LEU A 128 7.14 6.22 2.79
N LYS A 129 7.12 7.24 3.65
CA LYS A 129 6.13 7.30 4.73
C LYS A 129 4.90 8.04 4.26
N VAL A 130 3.73 7.45 4.46
CA VAL A 130 2.45 8.09 4.18
C VAL A 130 1.59 8.06 5.43
N ILE A 131 0.73 9.05 5.57
CA ILE A 131 -0.18 9.17 6.72
C ILE A 131 -1.59 9.18 6.20
N LEU A 132 -2.40 8.24 6.69
CA LEU A 132 -3.76 8.02 6.21
C LEU A 132 -4.77 8.16 7.35
N PRO A 133 -5.88 8.86 7.15
CA PRO A 133 -6.95 8.91 8.16
C PRO A 133 -7.74 7.60 8.18
N VAL A 134 -8.24 7.25 9.35
CA VAL A 134 -9.18 6.15 9.52
C VAL A 134 -10.58 6.68 9.27
N GLU A 135 -11.27 6.08 8.30
CA GLU A 135 -12.59 6.56 7.87
C GLU A 135 -13.55 5.40 7.64
N MET A 136 -14.82 5.69 7.80
CA MET A 136 -15.90 4.79 7.41
C MET A 136 -16.43 5.25 6.04
N ARG A 137 -16.29 4.39 5.04
CA ARG A 137 -16.78 4.68 3.68
C ARG A 137 -17.53 3.49 3.12
#